data_d089b23ba70a2003eaf315a72518ddc4
#
_entry.id   d089b23ba70a2003eaf315a72518ddc4
#
_cell.length_a   1.000
_cell.length_b   1.000
_cell.length_c   1.000
_cell.angle_alpha   90.00
_cell.angle_beta   90.00
_cell.angle_gamma   90.00
#
_symmetry.space_group_name_H-M   'P 1'
#
loop_
_entity.id
_entity.type
_entity.pdbx_description
1 polymer ?
#
loop_
_entity_poly.entity_id
_entity_poly.type
_entity_poly.pdbx_seq_one_letter_code
_entity_poly.pdbx_strand_id
1 'polypeptide(L)'
;AVSRMRKARHILKTKGVTPFKDLLDERKISMDIQILLFIQENIRNYILTPFFTLITNEYFLYAILVVVLIYMFKKNDQTRKLAKETIIAFLICTVLFIVLKLVFQRPRPFDAFNELVPLVDKPTDYSFPSGHTASAFICAFMVYDGLPKKYSILIIILAILVAFSRLYVGVHYPTDILAGIILAYIVYRFMKKTMSAK
;
A
#
# COMPACT_ATOMS: atom_id res chain seq x y z
N ALA A 1 -20.26 8.96 -5.77
CA ALA A 1 -19.66 8.51 -4.49
C ALA A 1 -20.45 9.03 -3.28
N VAL A 2 -20.73 10.34 -3.18
CA VAL A 2 -21.45 10.96 -2.04
C VAL A 2 -22.88 10.41 -1.87
N SER A 3 -23.58 10.14 -2.97
CA SER A 3 -24.93 9.53 -2.96
C SER A 3 -24.90 8.12 -2.38
N ARG A 4 -23.90 7.30 -2.73
CA ARG A 4 -23.71 5.94 -2.18
C ARG A 4 -23.36 5.97 -0.69
N MET A 5 -22.52 6.92 -0.24
CA MET A 5 -22.19 7.10 1.18
C MET A 5 -23.39 7.55 2.02
N ARG A 6 -24.24 8.50 1.52
CA ARG A 6 -25.49 8.87 2.19
C ARG A 6 -26.47 7.71 2.26
N LYS A 7 -26.58 6.93 1.18
CA LYS A 7 -27.46 5.75 1.11
C LYS A 7 -26.96 4.64 2.05
N ALA A 8 -25.64 4.38 2.13
CA ALA A 8 -25.07 3.46 3.10
C ALA A 8 -25.33 3.90 4.54
N ARG A 9 -25.10 5.18 4.87
CA ARG A 9 -25.38 5.74 6.22
C ARG A 9 -26.88 5.70 6.58
N HIS A 10 -27.77 5.88 5.61
CA HIS A 10 -29.22 5.76 5.81
C HIS A 10 -29.66 4.30 5.99
N ILE A 11 -29.09 3.37 5.22
CA ILE A 11 -29.37 1.92 5.31
C ILE A 11 -28.84 1.37 6.64
N LEU A 12 -27.69 1.82 7.13
CA LEU A 12 -27.13 1.46 8.44
C LEU A 12 -28.07 1.93 9.59
N LYS A 13 -28.64 3.14 9.48
CA LYS A 13 -29.63 3.65 10.46
C LYS A 13 -30.98 2.92 10.43
N THR A 14 -31.44 2.49 9.24
CA THR A 14 -32.79 1.88 9.08
C THR A 14 -32.82 0.38 9.31
N LYS A 15 -31.67 -0.33 9.26
CA LYS A 15 -31.59 -1.78 9.50
C LYS A 15 -31.20 -2.19 10.92
N GLY A 16 -31.24 -1.27 11.90
CA GLY A 16 -30.89 -1.58 13.29
C GLY A 16 -29.43 -2.04 13.46
N VAL A 17 -28.55 -1.60 12.54
CA VAL A 17 -27.12 -1.88 12.68
C VAL A 17 -26.61 -1.05 13.86
N THR A 18 -26.13 -1.76 14.86
CA THR A 18 -25.57 -1.23 16.09
C THR A 18 -24.55 -0.13 15.79
N PRO A 19 -24.57 0.99 16.52
CA PRO A 19 -23.54 2.01 16.42
C PRO A 19 -22.14 1.38 16.56
N PHE A 20 -21.15 1.92 15.85
CA PHE A 20 -19.75 1.48 15.90
C PHE A 20 -19.25 1.14 17.32
N LYS A 21 -19.73 1.92 18.32
CA LYS A 21 -19.40 1.72 19.72
C LYS A 21 -19.90 0.38 20.28
N ASP A 22 -21.03 -0.11 19.81
CA ASP A 22 -21.64 -1.37 20.26
C ASP A 22 -20.95 -2.58 19.59
N LEU A 23 -20.47 -2.41 18.34
CA LEU A 23 -19.64 -3.41 17.66
C LEU A 23 -18.28 -3.64 18.34
N LEU A 24 -17.71 -2.59 18.95
CA LEU A 24 -16.47 -2.69 19.72
C LEU A 24 -16.65 -3.47 21.03
N ASP A 25 -17.82 -3.39 21.65
CA ASP A 25 -18.13 -4.06 22.94
C ASP A 25 -18.50 -5.54 22.75
N GLU A 26 -19.12 -5.92 21.63
CA GLU A 26 -19.60 -7.30 21.42
C GLU A 26 -18.58 -8.26 20.84
N ARG A 27 -17.49 -7.76 20.19
CA ARG A 27 -16.41 -8.60 19.64
C ARG A 27 -15.07 -8.03 20.08
N LYS A 28 -14.11 -8.91 20.39
CA LYS A 28 -12.68 -8.57 20.46
C LYS A 28 -12.18 -8.21 19.05
N ILE A 29 -12.64 -7.08 18.51
CA ILE A 29 -12.21 -6.60 17.19
C ILE A 29 -10.73 -6.25 17.27
N SER A 30 -9.93 -6.86 16.38
CA SER A 30 -8.49 -6.63 16.34
C SER A 30 -8.19 -5.14 16.08
N MET A 31 -7.03 -4.66 16.56
CA MET A 31 -6.55 -3.29 16.28
C MET A 31 -6.57 -2.95 14.79
N ASP A 32 -6.25 -3.92 13.93
CA ASP A 32 -6.30 -3.77 12.47
C ASP A 32 -7.66 -3.26 11.97
N ILE A 33 -8.74 -3.86 12.46
CA ILE A 33 -10.11 -3.51 12.06
C ILE A 33 -10.51 -2.16 12.64
N GLN A 34 -10.16 -1.90 13.91
CA GLN A 34 -10.48 -0.62 14.56
C GLN A 34 -9.87 0.56 13.79
N ILE A 35 -8.60 0.43 13.33
CA ILE A 35 -7.94 1.47 12.54
C ILE A 35 -8.64 1.65 11.19
N LEU A 36 -9.02 0.58 10.50
CA LEU A 36 -9.71 0.67 9.21
C LEU A 36 -11.09 1.33 9.33
N LEU A 37 -11.87 0.95 10.33
CA LEU A 37 -13.17 1.56 10.60
C LEU A 37 -13.00 3.05 10.95
N PHE A 38 -12.02 3.39 11.79
CA PHE A 38 -11.71 4.78 12.11
C PHE A 38 -11.39 5.61 10.86
N ILE A 39 -10.55 5.08 9.95
CA ILE A 39 -10.22 5.75 8.69
C ILE A 39 -11.47 5.93 7.82
N GLN A 40 -12.29 4.89 7.71
CA GLN A 40 -13.52 4.91 6.91
C GLN A 40 -14.50 5.96 7.41
N GLU A 41 -14.68 6.09 8.71
CA GLU A 41 -15.68 6.96 9.32
C GLU A 41 -15.23 8.41 9.48
N ASN A 42 -13.94 8.62 9.81
CA ASN A 42 -13.44 9.92 10.24
C ASN A 42 -12.52 10.61 9.22
N ILE A 43 -11.80 9.83 8.38
CA ILE A 43 -10.81 10.39 7.46
C ILE A 43 -11.32 10.43 6.01
N ARG A 44 -12.12 9.43 5.60
CA ARG A 44 -12.67 9.40 4.23
C ARG A 44 -13.59 10.59 3.98
N ASN A 45 -13.29 11.34 2.93
CA ASN A 45 -14.12 12.45 2.49
C ASN A 45 -14.05 12.64 0.97
N TYR A 46 -14.93 13.50 0.42
CA TYR A 46 -15.06 13.70 -1.01
C TYR A 46 -13.84 14.40 -1.66
N ILE A 47 -13.04 15.14 -0.88
CA ILE A 47 -11.85 15.85 -1.37
C ILE A 47 -10.66 14.87 -1.47
N LEU A 48 -10.43 14.07 -0.44
CA LEU A 48 -9.29 13.16 -0.35
C LEU A 48 -9.47 11.89 -1.18
N THR A 49 -10.72 11.47 -1.41
CA THR A 49 -11.02 10.23 -2.13
C THR A 49 -10.44 10.20 -3.56
N PRO A 50 -10.62 11.23 -4.42
CA PRO A 50 -9.99 11.23 -5.76
C PRO A 50 -8.46 11.16 -5.70
N PHE A 51 -7.84 11.83 -4.74
CA PHE A 51 -6.40 11.83 -4.55
C PHE A 51 -5.88 10.43 -4.18
N PHE A 52 -6.49 9.77 -3.18
CA PHE A 52 -6.03 8.46 -2.75
C PHE A 52 -6.40 7.35 -3.74
N THR A 53 -7.50 7.46 -4.48
CA THR A 53 -7.81 6.53 -5.57
C THR A 53 -6.84 6.65 -6.74
N LEU A 54 -6.35 7.86 -7.05
CA LEU A 54 -5.30 8.05 -8.06
C LEU A 54 -3.96 7.46 -7.59
N ILE A 55 -3.53 7.78 -6.36
CA ILE A 55 -2.24 7.28 -5.81
C ILE A 55 -2.24 5.75 -5.67
N THR A 56 -3.37 5.14 -5.40
CA THR A 56 -3.49 3.68 -5.29
C THR A 56 -3.57 2.97 -6.64
N ASN A 57 -3.75 3.69 -7.74
CA ASN A 57 -3.85 3.11 -9.07
C ASN A 57 -2.49 2.57 -9.53
N GLU A 58 -2.43 1.30 -9.87
CA GLU A 58 -1.19 0.62 -10.22
C GLU A 58 -0.58 1.15 -11.52
N TYR A 59 -1.39 1.49 -12.53
CA TYR A 59 -0.91 2.06 -13.79
C TYR A 59 -0.25 3.41 -13.57
N PHE A 60 -0.82 4.24 -12.69
CA PHE A 60 -0.22 5.52 -12.30
C PHE A 60 1.13 5.33 -11.61
N LEU A 61 1.23 4.36 -10.70
CA LEU A 61 2.48 4.04 -10.01
C LEU A 61 3.54 3.47 -10.95
N TYR A 62 3.16 2.58 -11.86
CA TYR A 62 4.09 2.05 -12.88
C TYR A 62 4.55 3.15 -13.83
N ALA A 63 3.70 4.09 -14.24
CA ALA A 63 4.11 5.23 -15.05
C ALA A 63 5.16 6.08 -14.34
N ILE A 64 4.98 6.40 -13.06
CA ILE A 64 5.99 7.11 -12.25
C ILE A 64 7.31 6.32 -12.19
N LEU A 65 7.24 5.02 -11.90
CA LEU A 65 8.43 4.16 -11.83
C LEU A 65 9.19 4.18 -13.17
N VAL A 66 8.50 4.03 -14.29
CA VAL A 66 9.11 4.06 -15.62
C VAL A 66 9.79 5.41 -15.89
N VAL A 67 9.15 6.53 -15.57
CA VAL A 67 9.74 7.87 -15.72
C VAL A 67 11.01 8.01 -14.88
N VAL A 68 10.98 7.58 -13.63
CA VAL A 68 12.16 7.61 -12.74
C VAL A 68 13.30 6.74 -13.29
N LEU A 69 12.99 5.53 -13.73
CA LEU A 69 13.98 4.64 -14.31
C LEU A 69 14.60 5.21 -15.60
N ILE A 70 13.78 5.75 -16.51
CA ILE A 70 14.29 6.41 -17.75
C ILE A 70 15.24 7.56 -17.39
N TYR A 71 14.88 8.39 -16.43
CA TYR A 71 15.75 9.47 -15.96
C TYR A 71 17.09 8.92 -15.43
N MET A 72 17.05 7.86 -14.60
CA MET A 72 18.26 7.25 -14.03
C MET A 72 19.13 6.62 -15.11
N PHE A 73 18.54 5.97 -16.13
CA PHE A 73 19.27 5.38 -17.25
C PHE A 73 19.98 6.41 -18.12
N LYS A 74 19.42 7.63 -18.24
CA LYS A 74 19.96 8.71 -19.08
C LYS A 74 20.97 9.60 -18.38
N LYS A 75 20.96 9.65 -17.03
CA LYS A 75 21.74 10.63 -16.27
C LYS A 75 23.25 10.36 -16.27
N ASN A 76 23.68 9.19 -15.82
CA ASN A 76 25.08 8.74 -15.80
C ASN A 76 25.19 7.23 -15.53
N ASP A 77 26.40 6.68 -15.63
CA ASP A 77 26.62 5.23 -15.46
C ASP A 77 26.32 4.74 -14.03
N GLN A 78 26.60 5.56 -13.02
CA GLN A 78 26.30 5.21 -11.63
C GLN A 78 24.79 5.05 -11.40
N THR A 79 23.97 6.02 -11.86
CA THR A 79 22.52 5.93 -11.73
C THR A 79 21.94 4.84 -12.63
N ARG A 80 22.55 4.58 -13.80
CA ARG A 80 22.17 3.45 -14.67
C ARG A 80 22.39 2.10 -13.98
N LYS A 81 23.55 1.91 -13.30
CA LYS A 81 23.81 0.73 -12.48
C LYS A 81 22.74 0.57 -11.40
N LEU A 82 22.47 1.65 -10.64
CA LEU A 82 21.46 1.65 -9.58
C LEU A 82 20.04 1.35 -10.12
N ALA A 83 19.68 1.84 -11.31
CA ALA A 83 18.40 1.52 -11.94
C ALA A 83 18.25 0.03 -12.22
N LYS A 84 19.30 -0.62 -12.76
CA LYS A 84 19.31 -2.08 -12.99
C LYS A 84 19.16 -2.86 -11.67
N GLU A 85 19.88 -2.44 -10.64
CA GLU A 85 19.83 -3.04 -9.31
C GLU A 85 18.44 -2.85 -8.66
N THR A 86 17.81 -1.69 -8.87
CA THR A 86 16.43 -1.41 -8.42
C THR A 86 15.43 -2.33 -9.11
N ILE A 87 15.56 -2.56 -10.40
CA ILE A 87 14.69 -3.49 -11.14
C ILE A 87 14.84 -4.91 -10.58
N ILE A 88 16.07 -5.38 -10.35
CA ILE A 88 16.32 -6.71 -9.78
C ILE A 88 15.69 -6.82 -8.38
N ALA A 89 15.90 -5.81 -7.52
CA ALA A 89 15.32 -5.76 -6.18
C ALA A 89 13.79 -5.77 -6.22
N PHE A 90 13.19 -5.01 -7.14
CA PHE A 90 11.75 -4.98 -7.35
C PHE A 90 11.21 -6.36 -7.75
N LEU A 91 11.86 -7.04 -8.70
CA LEU A 91 11.47 -8.39 -9.14
C LEU A 91 11.56 -9.41 -7.99
N ILE A 92 12.67 -9.39 -7.23
CA ILE A 92 12.84 -10.27 -6.06
C ILE A 92 11.73 -10.00 -5.03
N CYS A 93 11.48 -8.74 -4.71
CA CYS A 93 10.44 -8.36 -3.76
C CYS A 93 9.04 -8.79 -4.25
N THR A 94 8.78 -8.68 -5.56
CA THR A 94 7.53 -9.11 -6.18
C THR A 94 7.32 -10.61 -6.04
N VAL A 95 8.32 -11.42 -6.38
CA VAL A 95 8.23 -12.88 -6.21
C VAL A 95 7.96 -13.23 -4.75
N LEU A 96 8.68 -12.61 -3.81
CA LEU A 96 8.53 -12.89 -2.39
C LEU A 96 7.16 -12.52 -1.86
N PHE A 97 6.59 -11.35 -2.20
CA PHE A 97 5.25 -11.02 -1.70
C PHE A 97 4.16 -11.90 -2.34
N ILE A 98 4.31 -12.35 -3.59
CA ILE A 98 3.38 -13.31 -4.21
C ILE A 98 3.44 -14.65 -3.47
N VAL A 99 4.63 -15.18 -3.18
CA VAL A 99 4.81 -16.41 -2.41
C VAL A 99 4.18 -16.29 -1.03
N LEU A 100 4.44 -15.19 -0.32
CA LEU A 100 3.85 -14.96 1.00
C LEU A 100 2.32 -14.86 0.95
N LYS A 101 1.73 -14.24 -0.09
CA LYS A 101 0.28 -14.23 -0.30
C LYS A 101 -0.29 -15.65 -0.40
N LEU A 102 0.35 -16.51 -1.20
CA LEU A 102 -0.08 -17.89 -1.38
C LEU A 102 0.10 -18.74 -0.11
N VAL A 103 1.11 -18.45 0.72
CA VAL A 103 1.35 -19.15 2.00
C VAL A 103 0.34 -18.74 3.06
N PHE A 104 0.14 -17.43 3.26
CA PHE A 104 -0.70 -16.93 4.36
C PHE A 104 -2.19 -16.90 4.05
N GLN A 105 -2.58 -16.77 2.79
CA GLN A 105 -3.95 -16.78 2.29
C GLN A 105 -4.93 -15.91 3.11
N ARG A 106 -4.44 -14.77 3.64
CA ARG A 106 -5.24 -13.89 4.48
C ARG A 106 -6.41 -13.28 3.69
N PRO A 107 -7.66 -13.42 4.13
CA PRO A 107 -8.79 -12.75 3.47
C PRO A 107 -8.65 -11.23 3.58
N ARG A 108 -9.20 -10.51 2.61
CA ARG A 108 -9.17 -9.04 2.62
C ARG A 108 -10.18 -8.48 3.61
N PRO A 109 -9.98 -7.22 4.08
CA PRO A 109 -10.87 -6.61 5.06
C PRO A 109 -12.35 -6.63 4.67
N PHE A 110 -12.66 -6.32 3.41
CA PHE A 110 -14.02 -6.28 2.87
C PHE A 110 -14.65 -7.67 2.64
N ASP A 111 -13.87 -8.75 2.64
CA ASP A 111 -14.36 -10.13 2.57
C ASP A 111 -14.63 -10.69 3.96
N ALA A 112 -13.88 -10.21 4.97
CA ALA A 112 -14.03 -10.64 6.35
C ALA A 112 -15.08 -9.82 7.13
N PHE A 113 -15.32 -8.57 6.74
CA PHE A 113 -16.21 -7.63 7.45
C PHE A 113 -17.05 -6.84 6.45
N ASN A 114 -18.35 -7.08 6.43
CA ASN A 114 -19.30 -6.44 5.52
C ASN A 114 -19.41 -4.92 5.71
N GLU A 115 -19.03 -4.41 6.89
CA GLU A 115 -19.02 -3.00 7.25
C GLU A 115 -17.88 -2.23 6.55
N LEU A 116 -16.84 -2.93 6.10
CA LEU A 116 -15.70 -2.34 5.41
C LEU A 116 -15.95 -2.26 3.91
N VAL A 117 -16.25 -1.06 3.43
CA VAL A 117 -16.55 -0.80 2.01
C VAL A 117 -15.30 -0.31 1.28
N PRO A 118 -14.77 -1.08 0.30
CA PRO A 118 -13.65 -0.61 -0.51
C PRO A 118 -14.07 0.52 -1.45
N LEU A 119 -13.14 1.45 -1.72
CA LEU A 119 -13.35 2.58 -2.64
C LEU A 119 -12.85 2.32 -4.06
N VAL A 120 -12.26 1.17 -4.30
CA VAL A 120 -11.76 0.67 -5.59
C VAL A 120 -12.37 -0.69 -5.89
N ASP A 121 -12.18 -1.19 -7.10
CA ASP A 121 -12.57 -2.54 -7.46
C ASP A 121 -11.92 -3.56 -6.51
N LYS A 122 -12.69 -4.57 -6.15
CA LYS A 122 -12.23 -5.60 -5.22
C LYS A 122 -11.10 -6.43 -5.83
N PRO A 123 -9.86 -6.35 -5.31
CA PRO A 123 -8.81 -7.24 -5.76
C PRO A 123 -9.17 -8.70 -5.43
N THR A 124 -8.79 -9.62 -6.31
CA THR A 124 -9.12 -11.05 -6.19
C THR A 124 -8.05 -11.88 -5.49
N ASP A 125 -6.89 -11.28 -5.22
CA ASP A 125 -5.77 -11.91 -4.53
C ASP A 125 -5.83 -11.70 -3.01
N TYR A 126 -5.00 -12.45 -2.26
CA TYR A 126 -4.93 -12.40 -0.81
C TYR A 126 -4.37 -11.06 -0.28
N SER A 127 -4.72 -10.74 0.99
CA SER A 127 -4.41 -9.46 1.60
C SER A 127 -2.94 -9.31 2.03
N PHE A 128 -2.35 -10.35 2.64
CA PHE A 128 -1.03 -10.28 3.28
C PHE A 128 0.11 -10.85 2.43
N PRO A 129 1.24 -10.15 2.32
CA PRO A 129 1.46 -8.74 2.64
C PRO A 129 0.95 -7.81 1.53
N SER A 130 0.96 -6.47 1.78
CA SER A 130 0.59 -5.49 0.77
C SER A 130 1.65 -5.35 -0.32
N GLY A 131 1.31 -5.81 -1.54
CA GLY A 131 2.21 -5.73 -2.70
C GLY A 131 2.51 -4.29 -3.13
N HIS A 132 1.51 -3.39 -3.16
CA HIS A 132 1.71 -1.96 -3.47
C HIS A 132 2.70 -1.31 -2.50
N THR A 133 2.55 -1.60 -1.19
CA THR A 133 3.46 -1.08 -0.17
C THR A 133 4.87 -1.63 -0.35
N ALA A 134 5.01 -2.95 -0.52
CA ALA A 134 6.32 -3.58 -0.72
C ALA A 134 7.03 -3.02 -1.96
N SER A 135 6.31 -2.89 -3.08
CA SER A 135 6.82 -2.34 -4.35
C SER A 135 7.24 -0.88 -4.23
N ALA A 136 6.43 -0.04 -3.58
CA ALA A 136 6.76 1.37 -3.40
C ALA A 136 7.99 1.55 -2.49
N PHE A 137 8.06 0.81 -1.38
CA PHE A 137 9.17 0.93 -0.43
C PHE A 137 10.46 0.33 -0.95
N ILE A 138 10.45 -0.79 -1.70
CA ILE A 138 11.70 -1.33 -2.27
C ILE A 138 12.29 -0.36 -3.28
N CYS A 139 11.49 0.25 -4.15
CA CYS A 139 11.96 1.29 -5.06
C CYS A 139 12.51 2.50 -4.29
N ALA A 140 11.80 2.98 -3.27
CA ALA A 140 12.22 4.12 -2.46
C ALA A 140 13.56 3.86 -1.74
N PHE A 141 13.72 2.71 -1.09
CA PHE A 141 14.96 2.34 -0.40
C PHE A 141 16.13 2.18 -1.37
N MET A 142 15.92 1.55 -2.53
CA MET A 142 16.99 1.33 -3.51
C MET A 142 17.53 2.64 -4.08
N VAL A 143 16.67 3.61 -4.40
CA VAL A 143 17.10 4.86 -5.03
C VAL A 143 17.56 5.94 -4.05
N TYR A 144 17.34 5.73 -2.74
CA TYR A 144 17.57 6.75 -1.71
C TYR A 144 18.96 7.34 -1.72
N ASP A 145 20.00 6.51 -1.82
CA ASP A 145 21.42 6.94 -1.78
C ASP A 145 21.96 7.39 -3.15
N GLY A 146 21.23 7.10 -4.23
CA GLY A 146 21.68 7.35 -5.60
C GLY A 146 21.11 8.61 -6.25
N LEU A 147 20.14 9.25 -5.61
CA LEU A 147 19.52 10.48 -6.08
C LEU A 147 19.83 11.66 -5.17
N PRO A 148 19.73 12.91 -5.67
CA PRO A 148 19.80 14.09 -4.80
C PRO A 148 18.77 13.99 -3.68
N LYS A 149 19.18 14.32 -2.46
CA LYS A 149 18.40 14.08 -1.22
C LYS A 149 16.95 14.58 -1.29
N LYS A 150 16.71 15.72 -1.95
CA LYS A 150 15.34 16.23 -2.14
C LYS A 150 14.42 15.28 -2.91
N TYR A 151 14.92 14.58 -3.92
CA TYR A 151 14.16 13.60 -4.70
C TYR A 151 14.00 12.29 -3.92
N SER A 152 15.02 11.86 -3.20
CA SER A 152 14.96 10.68 -2.34
C SER A 152 13.88 10.83 -1.25
N ILE A 153 13.82 12.01 -0.60
CA ILE A 153 12.78 12.31 0.39
C ILE A 153 11.38 12.30 -0.25
N LEU A 154 11.24 12.92 -1.43
CA LEU A 154 9.96 12.95 -2.15
C LEU A 154 9.47 11.52 -2.48
N ILE A 155 10.37 10.62 -2.90
CA ILE A 155 10.03 9.24 -3.20
C ILE A 155 9.63 8.46 -1.93
N ILE A 156 10.29 8.70 -0.80
CA ILE A 156 9.88 8.12 0.50
C ILE A 156 8.49 8.63 0.89
N ILE A 157 8.21 9.92 0.76
CA ILE A 157 6.89 10.49 1.04
C ILE A 157 5.83 9.83 0.14
N LEU A 158 6.12 9.67 -1.15
CA LEU A 158 5.23 8.99 -2.07
C LEU A 158 4.97 7.53 -1.64
N ALA A 159 6.00 6.78 -1.22
CA ALA A 159 5.84 5.41 -0.73
C ALA A 159 4.95 5.35 0.53
N ILE A 160 5.08 6.32 1.45
CA ILE A 160 4.21 6.45 2.62
C ILE A 160 2.75 6.74 2.19
N LEU A 161 2.55 7.64 1.23
CA LEU A 161 1.22 7.96 0.70
C LEU A 161 0.59 6.75 -0.01
N VAL A 162 1.38 5.97 -0.76
CA VAL A 162 0.93 4.70 -1.36
C VAL A 162 0.50 3.72 -0.28
N ALA A 163 1.30 3.53 0.77
CA ALA A 163 0.98 2.64 1.88
C ALA A 163 -0.32 3.07 2.58
N PHE A 164 -0.45 4.36 2.90
CA PHE A 164 -1.66 4.90 3.52
C PHE A 164 -2.88 4.80 2.59
N SER A 165 -2.71 4.99 1.28
CA SER A 165 -3.81 4.88 0.32
C SER A 165 -4.49 3.50 0.38
N ARG A 166 -3.71 2.42 0.67
CA ARG A 166 -4.26 1.06 0.78
C ARG A 166 -5.19 0.88 1.98
N LEU A 167 -4.89 1.56 3.09
CA LEU A 167 -5.77 1.64 4.25
C LEU A 167 -6.98 2.52 3.93
N TYR A 168 -6.74 3.69 3.32
CA TYR A 168 -7.78 4.63 2.96
C TYR A 168 -8.84 4.02 2.05
N VAL A 169 -8.42 3.31 0.99
CA VAL A 169 -9.36 2.63 0.09
C VAL A 169 -9.96 1.34 0.68
N GLY A 170 -9.44 0.84 1.81
CA GLY A 170 -10.03 -0.27 2.57
C GLY A 170 -9.73 -1.66 2.02
N VAL A 171 -8.58 -1.87 1.39
CA VAL A 171 -8.23 -3.15 0.75
C VAL A 171 -7.14 -3.93 1.47
N HIS A 172 -6.48 -3.33 2.48
CA HIS A 172 -5.44 -3.96 3.30
C HIS A 172 -5.57 -3.60 4.76
N TYR A 173 -5.11 -4.47 5.64
CA TYR A 173 -4.96 -4.20 7.06
C TYR A 173 -3.67 -3.42 7.36
N PRO A 174 -3.59 -2.67 8.48
CA PRO A 174 -2.34 -2.05 8.96
C PRO A 174 -1.17 -3.02 9.05
N THR A 175 -1.39 -4.25 9.51
CA THR A 175 -0.34 -5.28 9.59
C THR A 175 0.13 -5.75 8.22
N ASP A 176 -0.69 -5.73 7.16
CA ASP A 176 -0.26 -6.03 5.78
C ASP A 176 0.69 -4.95 5.27
N ILE A 177 0.42 -3.69 5.62
CA ILE A 177 1.28 -2.55 5.28
C ILE A 177 2.64 -2.69 5.97
N LEU A 178 2.64 -2.93 7.28
CA LEU A 178 3.86 -3.11 8.05
C LEU A 178 4.70 -4.27 7.52
N ALA A 179 4.08 -5.40 7.22
CA ALA A 179 4.76 -6.55 6.62
C ALA A 179 5.35 -6.22 5.24
N GLY A 180 4.64 -5.45 4.40
CA GLY A 180 5.16 -4.98 3.11
C GLY A 180 6.40 -4.10 3.25
N ILE A 181 6.42 -3.19 4.23
CA ILE A 181 7.59 -2.34 4.54
C ILE A 181 8.77 -3.20 5.01
N ILE A 182 8.53 -4.12 5.93
CA ILE A 182 9.57 -5.02 6.48
C ILE A 182 10.16 -5.89 5.36
N LEU A 183 9.32 -6.46 4.50
CA LEU A 183 9.77 -7.25 3.35
C LEU A 183 10.67 -6.42 2.42
N ALA A 184 10.24 -5.23 2.05
CA ALA A 184 11.02 -4.32 1.22
C ALA A 184 12.37 -3.98 1.87
N TYR A 185 12.39 -3.73 3.18
CA TYR A 185 13.63 -3.44 3.92
C TYR A 185 14.59 -4.63 3.95
N ILE A 186 14.08 -5.85 4.15
CA ILE A 186 14.89 -7.07 4.13
C ILE A 186 15.54 -7.26 2.76
N VAL A 187 14.75 -7.14 1.67
CA VAL A 187 15.27 -7.25 0.30
C VAL A 187 16.32 -6.16 0.02
N TYR A 188 16.03 -4.91 0.40
CA TYR A 188 16.98 -3.81 0.27
C TYR A 188 18.31 -4.11 0.98
N ARG A 189 18.28 -4.57 2.23
CA ARG A 189 19.48 -4.90 3.00
C ARG A 189 20.28 -6.04 2.35
N PHE A 190 19.59 -7.05 1.85
CA PHE A 190 20.21 -8.14 1.10
C PHE A 190 20.92 -7.63 -0.17
N MET A 191 20.23 -6.82 -0.97
CA MET A 191 20.79 -6.22 -2.17
C MET A 191 22.01 -5.35 -1.87
N LYS A 192 21.96 -4.49 -0.86
CA LYS A 192 23.10 -3.64 -0.46
C LYS A 192 24.32 -4.49 -0.07
N LYS A 193 24.14 -5.56 0.69
CA LYS A 193 25.24 -6.46 1.07
C LYS A 193 25.88 -7.12 -0.16
N THR A 194 25.07 -7.59 -1.09
CA THR A 194 25.54 -8.25 -2.33
C THR A 194 26.25 -7.27 -3.27
N MET A 195 25.80 -6.02 -3.33
CA MET A 195 26.40 -4.96 -4.14
C MET A 195 27.74 -4.47 -3.57
N SER A 196 27.89 -4.43 -2.25
CA SER A 196 29.14 -4.02 -1.58
C SER A 196 30.24 -5.08 -1.65
N ALA A 197 29.89 -6.32 -1.95
CA ALA A 197 30.84 -7.43 -2.06
C ALA A 197 31.46 -7.58 -3.48
N LYS A 198 31.03 -6.77 -4.43
CA LYS A 198 31.54 -6.66 -5.81
C LYS A 198 32.31 -5.35 -5.99
#